data_32889732ecabba230b33688f57e0fad7
#
_entry.id   32889732ecabba230b33688f57e0fad7
#
_cell.length_a   1.000
_cell.length_b   1.000
_cell.length_c   1.000
_cell.angle_alpha   90.00
_cell.angle_beta   90.00
_cell.angle_gamma   90.00
#
_symmetry.space_group_name_H-M   'P 1'
#
loop_
_entity.id
_entity.type
_entity.pdbx_description
1 polymer ?
#
loop_
_entity_poly.entity_id
_entity_poly.type
_entity_poly.pdbx_seq_one_letter_code
_entity_poly.pdbx_strand_id
1 'polypeptide(L)'
;MAEIKTFPGITDTTLPAGSQPDAGVVQFCEDLLARAKSGRVQGVAAATVHNDGSTGDGWHMSEKGPGCAHTLMAAIVYLQNRCATSANANDSREEPGG
;
A
#
# COMPACT_ATOMS: atom_id res chain seq x y z
N MET A 1 -11.09 -7.98 20.00
CA MET A 1 -11.11 -8.02 19.48
C MET A 1 -11.16 -8.26 18.56
N ALA A 2 -11.20 -8.62 18.47
CA ALA A 2 -11.16 -8.97 17.73
C ALA A 2 -11.68 -8.80 16.88
N GLU A 3 -12.02 -8.50 16.75
CA GLU A 3 -12.66 -8.21 15.95
C GLU A 3 -12.33 -7.90 14.86
N ILE A 4 -11.52 -7.81 14.63
CA ILE A 4 -11.09 -7.65 13.56
C ILE A 4 -11.45 -8.57 12.72
N LYS A 5 -11.67 -9.61 13.11
CA LYS A 5 -12.07 -10.55 12.32
C LYS A 5 -13.17 -10.14 11.59
N THR A 6 -13.58 -9.07 11.75
CA THR A 6 -14.68 -8.68 11.01
C THR A 6 -14.43 -8.41 9.63
N PHE A 7 -13.23 -8.49 9.15
CA PHE A 7 -13.04 -8.36 7.75
C PHE A 7 -13.70 -9.51 7.09
N PRO A 8 -14.65 -9.30 6.22
CA PRO A 8 -15.30 -10.39 5.53
C PRO A 8 -14.28 -11.12 4.70
N GLY A 9 -14.33 -12.37 4.74
CA GLY A 9 -13.44 -13.15 3.94
C GLY A 9 -12.13 -13.44 4.56
N ILE A 10 -11.90 -12.89 5.71
CA ILE A 10 -10.67 -13.16 6.33
C ILE A 10 -10.91 -13.86 7.61
N THR A 11 -11.85 -14.69 7.66
CA THR A 11 -12.11 -15.40 8.84
C THR A 11 -11.41 -16.71 8.86
N ASP A 12 -10.89 -17.11 7.76
CA ASP A 12 -10.29 -18.39 7.68
C ASP A 12 -8.90 -18.35 8.22
N THR A 13 -8.57 -19.22 9.09
CA THR A 13 -7.24 -19.26 9.63
C THR A 13 -6.32 -20.13 8.83
N THR A 14 -6.84 -20.85 7.83
CA THR A 14 -5.97 -21.65 7.03
C THR A 14 -5.60 -20.89 5.82
N LEU A 15 -4.56 -20.18 5.85
CA LEU A 15 -4.10 -19.39 4.72
C LEU A 15 -3.19 -20.21 3.85
N PRO A 16 -3.20 -19.96 2.57
CA PRO A 16 -2.30 -20.69 1.68
C PRO A 16 -0.86 -20.33 1.96
N ALA A 17 0.02 -21.13 1.46
CA ALA A 17 1.44 -20.87 1.60
C ALA A 17 1.72 -19.52 0.97
N GLY A 18 2.53 -18.73 1.59
CA GLY A 18 2.84 -17.41 1.08
C GLY A 18 1.90 -16.34 1.61
N SER A 19 1.00 -16.72 2.49
CA SER A 19 0.07 -15.76 3.05
C SER A 19 0.45 -15.33 4.45
N GLN A 20 1.67 -15.57 4.86
CA GLN A 20 2.11 -15.09 6.14
C GLN A 20 2.23 -13.58 6.09
N PRO A 21 1.94 -12.90 7.18
CA PRO A 21 2.09 -11.45 7.19
C PRO A 21 3.52 -11.05 6.88
N ASP A 22 3.67 -10.11 5.98
CA ASP A 22 4.99 -9.61 5.65
C ASP A 22 5.34 -8.49 6.60
N ALA A 23 6.43 -8.64 7.32
CA ALA A 23 6.80 -7.67 8.35
C ALA A 23 7.01 -6.28 7.77
N GLY A 24 7.55 -6.19 6.57
CA GLY A 24 7.76 -4.89 5.95
C GLY A 24 6.47 -4.19 5.60
N VAL A 25 5.50 -4.94 5.09
CA VAL A 25 4.21 -4.36 4.75
C VAL A 25 3.50 -3.91 6.04
N VAL A 26 3.55 -4.74 7.06
CA VAL A 26 2.91 -4.40 8.32
C VAL A 26 3.52 -3.12 8.90
N GLN A 27 4.85 -3.03 8.91
CA GLN A 27 5.50 -1.86 9.46
C GLN A 27 5.16 -0.61 8.66
N PHE A 28 5.14 -0.72 7.35
CA PHE A 28 4.78 0.41 6.50
C PHE A 28 3.38 0.92 6.85
N CYS A 29 2.44 0.00 6.99
CA CYS A 29 1.07 0.36 7.28
C CYS A 29 0.93 0.96 8.68
N GLU A 30 1.68 0.45 9.63
CA GLU A 30 1.64 1.00 10.98
C GLU A 30 2.20 2.40 11.02
N ASP A 31 3.28 2.65 10.30
CA ASP A 31 3.86 3.97 10.23
C ASP A 31 2.91 4.96 9.56
N LEU A 32 2.25 4.50 8.51
CA LEU A 32 1.29 5.34 7.81
C LEU A 32 0.12 5.67 8.73
N LEU A 33 -0.36 4.69 9.48
CA LEU A 33 -1.46 4.91 10.40
C LEU A 33 -1.07 5.92 11.47
N ALA A 34 0.15 5.83 11.99
CA ALA A 34 0.61 6.77 13.00
C ALA A 34 0.62 8.19 12.45
N ARG A 35 1.08 8.36 11.21
CA ARG A 35 1.10 9.67 10.60
C ARG A 35 -0.30 10.20 10.32
N ALA A 36 -1.22 9.31 10.00
CA ALA A 36 -2.59 9.69 9.78
C ALA A 36 -3.22 10.14 11.09
N LYS A 37 -2.95 9.42 12.17
CA LYS A 37 -3.50 9.78 13.46
C LYS A 37 -2.94 11.08 13.98
N SER A 38 -1.72 11.41 13.62
CA SER A 38 -1.12 12.67 14.05
C SER A 38 -1.65 13.86 13.26
N GLY A 39 -2.42 13.60 12.22
CA GLY A 39 -2.95 14.66 11.39
C GLY A 39 -2.04 15.07 10.26
N ARG A 40 -0.86 14.49 10.17
CA ARG A 40 0.06 14.88 9.12
C ARG A 40 -0.37 14.39 7.75
N VAL A 41 -0.94 13.18 7.68
CA VAL A 41 -1.42 12.65 6.41
C VAL A 41 -2.89 12.96 6.28
N GLN A 42 -3.24 13.73 5.27
CA GLN A 42 -4.58 14.17 5.04
C GLN A 42 -5.21 13.55 3.80
N GLY A 43 -4.47 12.80 3.07
CA GLY A 43 -5.00 12.07 1.92
C GLY A 43 -4.12 10.86 1.68
N VAL A 44 -4.72 9.81 1.13
CA VAL A 44 -3.97 8.59 0.90
C VAL A 44 -4.58 7.84 -0.26
N ALA A 45 -3.73 7.25 -1.07
CA ALA A 45 -4.14 6.33 -2.10
C ALA A 45 -3.28 5.09 -1.94
N ALA A 46 -3.88 3.95 -2.11
CA ALA A 46 -3.16 2.71 -1.90
C ALA A 46 -3.45 1.73 -3.01
N ALA A 47 -2.45 0.98 -3.36
CA ALA A 47 -2.57 -0.14 -4.27
C ALA A 47 -2.03 -1.35 -3.55
N THR A 48 -2.70 -2.47 -3.67
CA THR A 48 -2.30 -3.65 -2.94
C THR A 48 -2.12 -4.82 -3.88
N VAL A 49 -1.26 -5.71 -3.49
CA VAL A 49 -1.07 -6.97 -4.18
C VAL A 49 -1.42 -8.05 -3.19
N HIS A 50 -2.27 -8.94 -3.58
CA HIS A 50 -2.80 -9.95 -2.67
C HIS A 50 -2.05 -11.27 -2.84
N ASN A 51 -2.26 -12.16 -1.90
CA ASN A 51 -1.52 -13.42 -1.89
C ASN A 51 -1.85 -14.32 -3.07
N ASP A 52 -2.95 -14.06 -3.77
CA ASP A 52 -3.29 -14.83 -4.95
C ASP A 52 -2.87 -14.13 -6.24
N GLY A 53 -2.16 -13.02 -6.10
CA GLY A 53 -1.69 -12.30 -7.28
C GLY A 53 -2.65 -11.22 -7.78
N SER A 54 -3.83 -11.15 -7.21
CA SER A 54 -4.76 -10.10 -7.62
C SER A 54 -4.35 -8.79 -6.97
N THR A 55 -4.97 -7.71 -7.39
CA THR A 55 -4.64 -6.39 -6.89
C THR A 55 -5.90 -5.69 -6.41
N GLY A 56 -5.69 -4.71 -5.57
CA GLY A 56 -6.77 -3.88 -5.10
C GLY A 56 -6.31 -2.45 -4.98
N ASP A 57 -7.24 -1.53 -4.77
CA ASP A 57 -6.88 -0.15 -4.59
C ASP A 57 -7.96 0.57 -3.81
N GLY A 58 -7.60 1.76 -3.36
CA GLY A 58 -8.54 2.61 -2.67
C GLY A 58 -7.89 3.94 -2.40
N TRP A 59 -8.71 4.92 -2.09
CA TRP A 59 -8.17 6.23 -1.77
C TRP A 59 -9.17 7.02 -0.95
N HIS A 60 -8.64 7.99 -0.22
CA HIS A 60 -9.46 8.90 0.55
C HIS A 60 -8.73 10.22 0.69
N MET A 61 -9.44 11.30 0.56
CA MET A 61 -8.87 12.62 0.70
C MET A 61 -9.73 13.42 1.65
N SER A 62 -9.08 14.07 2.61
CA SER A 62 -9.80 14.87 3.58
C SER A 62 -10.46 16.05 2.88
N GLU A 63 -11.70 16.32 3.24
CA GLU A 63 -12.39 17.46 2.68
C GLU A 63 -11.97 18.74 3.36
N LYS A 64 -11.33 18.64 4.51
CA LYS A 64 -10.95 19.82 5.27
C LYS A 64 -9.49 20.15 5.15
N GLY A 65 -8.71 19.27 4.55
CA GLY A 65 -7.28 19.49 4.45
C GLY A 65 -6.95 20.45 3.34
N PRO A 66 -5.70 20.82 3.26
CA PRO A 66 -5.26 21.80 2.26
C PRO A 66 -5.14 21.21 0.86
N GLY A 67 -5.19 19.93 0.72
CA GLY A 67 -5.07 19.33 -0.60
C GLY A 67 -6.40 19.10 -1.24
N CYS A 68 -6.36 18.52 -2.40
CA CYS A 68 -7.56 18.18 -3.12
C CYS A 68 -7.26 16.93 -3.95
N ALA A 69 -8.29 16.45 -4.64
CA ALA A 69 -8.12 15.24 -5.42
C ALA A 69 -7.02 15.38 -6.47
N HIS A 70 -6.87 16.57 -7.04
CA HIS A 70 -5.80 16.77 -8.01
C HIS A 70 -4.42 16.65 -7.36
N THR A 71 -4.29 17.11 -6.13
CA THR A 71 -3.03 16.97 -5.42
C THR A 71 -2.72 15.50 -5.20
N LEU A 72 -3.73 14.72 -4.84
CA LEU A 72 -3.54 13.31 -4.62
C LEU A 72 -3.19 12.62 -5.94
N MET A 73 -3.82 13.00 -7.03
CA MET A 73 -3.50 12.42 -8.33
C MET A 73 -2.05 12.69 -8.72
N ALA A 74 -1.56 13.89 -8.45
CA ALA A 74 -0.17 14.21 -8.72
C ALA A 74 0.77 13.35 -7.88
N ALA A 75 0.40 13.12 -6.62
CA ALA A 75 1.20 12.28 -5.76
C ALA A 75 1.22 10.83 -6.26
N ILE A 76 0.10 10.37 -6.79
CA ILE A 76 0.03 9.01 -7.33
C ILE A 76 0.96 8.87 -8.52
N VAL A 77 0.95 9.84 -9.41
CA VAL A 77 1.84 9.79 -10.58
C VAL A 77 3.30 9.79 -10.15
N TYR A 78 3.62 10.61 -9.17
CA TYR A 78 4.97 10.68 -8.65
C TYR A 78 5.38 9.31 -8.07
N LEU A 79 4.48 8.69 -7.34
CA LEU A 79 4.74 7.37 -6.77
C LEU A 79 4.94 6.34 -7.87
N GLN A 80 4.11 6.40 -8.91
CA GLN A 80 4.21 5.48 -10.02
C GLN A 80 5.59 5.58 -10.67
N ASN A 81 6.07 6.80 -10.87
CA ASN A 81 7.38 6.98 -11.48
C ASN A 81 8.49 6.43 -10.60
N ARG A 82 8.38 6.61 -9.30
CA ARG A 82 9.39 6.08 -8.40
C ARG A 82 9.39 4.58 -8.37
N CYS A 83 8.21 3.97 -8.40
CA CYS A 83 8.12 2.52 -8.43
C CYS A 83 8.68 1.97 -9.73
N ALA A 84 8.39 2.62 -10.83
CA ALA A 84 8.89 2.17 -12.12
C ALA A 84 10.42 2.26 -12.17
N THR A 85 10.97 3.32 -11.61
CA THR A 85 12.42 3.47 -11.58
C THR A 85 13.06 2.37 -10.76
N SER A 86 12.47 2.06 -9.61
CA SER A 86 13.00 1.01 -8.77
C SER A 86 12.91 -0.35 -9.46
N ALA A 87 11.80 -0.62 -10.12
CA ALA A 87 11.63 -1.88 -10.81
C ALA A 87 12.63 -2.02 -11.94
N ASN A 88 12.85 -0.95 -12.69
CA ASN A 88 13.81 -0.99 -13.78
C ASN A 88 15.22 -1.18 -13.27
N ALA A 89 15.56 -0.58 -12.17
CA ALA A 89 16.88 -0.75 -11.59
C ALA A 89 17.07 -2.18 -11.13
N ASN A 90 16.05 -2.77 -10.56
CA ASN A 90 16.14 -4.16 -10.12
C ASN A 90 16.30 -5.09 -11.31
N ASP A 91 15.54 -4.83 -12.35
CA ASP A 91 15.67 -5.64 -13.55
C ASP A 91 17.06 -5.56 -14.13
N SER A 92 17.62 -4.37 -14.17
CA SER A 92 18.97 -4.21 -14.70
C SER A 92 19.96 -4.97 -13.88
N ARG A 93 19.76 -4.97 -12.60
CA ARG A 93 20.68 -5.67 -11.74
C ARG A 93 20.59 -7.14 -11.90
N GLU A 94 19.41 -7.63 -12.17
CA GLU A 94 19.24 -9.04 -12.30
C GLU A 94 19.61 -9.58 -13.64
N GLU A 95 19.92 -8.74 -14.58
CA GLU A 95 20.27 -9.18 -15.87
C GLU A 95 21.69 -9.23 -15.97
N PRO A 96 22.33 -10.17 -15.49
CA PRO A 96 23.72 -10.23 -15.45
C PRO A 96 24.29 -10.27 -16.74
N GLY A 97 25.02 -9.46 -16.95
CA GLY A 97 25.73 -9.57 -18.11
C GLY A 97 24.85 -9.47 -19.23
N GLY A 98 23.73 -9.38 -18.89
CA GLY A 98 22.86 -9.27 -20.07
C GLY A 98 22.30 -9.84 -19.80
#